data_9d075409fc44c94b34bd6cd03302c2dc
#
_entry.id   9d075409fc44c94b34bd6cd03302c2dc
#
_cell.length_a   1.000
_cell.length_b   1.000
_cell.length_c   1.000
_cell.angle_alpha   90.00
_cell.angle_beta   90.00
_cell.angle_gamma   90.00
#
_symmetry.space_group_name_H-M   'P 1'
#
loop_
_entity.id
_entity.type
_entity.pdbx_description
1 polymer ?
#
loop_
_entity_poly.entity_id
_entity_poly.type
_entity_poly.pdbx_seq_one_letter_code
_entity_poly.pdbx_strand_id
1 'polypeptide(L)'
;MCGFIGFSGQLAEKEAVLQRMMARIVHRGPDMGGAYIDEDVALGFRRLSILDLSEAGAQPMKSSDGNVVVTFNGEIYNFMELRRELEEKGHHFHCHADTEVLVHGYEEWGTQLVYRLRGMYGFVIWDKANRRLFGARDMFGIKPFYYSPLPDGKGLLFGSEIKGFLEHPLFQKAVNENALLPYLTLQYSATEETFFKGVYKLPAAHYFTYENGKMEIQRYWDCKFAPKEQSFDACADELDKTVHESVAAHRIADVKVGSFLSGGVDSSYITACLMPDNTFSVGFDYNKFNETNYAAELSEKLGVKNYRKLITAEECFEAFPDIQYHVDEPQSNPSSVPLYFLAKLAREHVTVVLSGEGADEIFAGYEWYADTPAMQKFKKLPRALRRAAAAVF
;
A
#
# COMPACT_ATOMS: atom_id res chain seq x y z
N MET A 1 9.79 2.33 0.90
CA MET A 1 8.50 2.82 1.47
C MET A 1 8.63 2.88 2.98
N CYS A 2 8.06 3.90 3.62
CA CYS A 2 8.05 3.99 5.07
C CYS A 2 7.37 2.79 5.74
N GLY A 3 7.54 2.66 7.05
CA GLY A 3 6.85 1.68 7.86
C GLY A 3 6.53 2.23 9.24
N PHE A 4 5.33 1.98 9.72
CA PHE A 4 4.94 2.24 11.09
C PHE A 4 4.65 0.94 11.82
N ILE A 5 4.82 0.97 13.14
CA ILE A 5 4.49 -0.13 14.04
C ILE A 5 4.21 0.43 15.41
N GLY A 6 3.31 -0.18 16.15
CA GLY A 6 3.00 0.30 17.48
C GLY A 6 2.06 -0.62 18.24
N PHE A 7 1.80 -0.22 19.46
CA PHE A 7 0.83 -0.91 20.31
C PHE A 7 0.23 0.04 21.35
N SER A 8 -0.95 -0.31 21.83
CA SER A 8 -1.56 0.28 23.01
C SER A 8 -1.56 -0.73 24.16
N GLY A 9 -1.73 -0.24 25.37
CA GLY A 9 -1.80 -1.05 26.58
C GLY A 9 -0.59 -0.86 27.51
N GLN A 10 -0.68 -1.45 28.69
CA GLN A 10 0.37 -1.35 29.71
C GLN A 10 1.44 -2.42 29.50
N LEU A 11 2.68 -2.01 29.48
CA LEU A 11 3.84 -2.89 29.37
C LEU A 11 5.04 -2.28 30.10
N ALA A 12 5.77 -3.06 30.85
CA ALA A 12 6.88 -2.57 31.68
C ALA A 12 8.05 -2.02 30.86
N GLU A 13 8.37 -2.62 29.71
CA GLU A 13 9.53 -2.25 28.88
C GLU A 13 9.11 -1.76 27.50
N LYS A 14 8.13 -0.82 27.44
CA LYS A 14 7.57 -0.32 26.19
C LYS A 14 8.64 0.10 25.18
N GLU A 15 9.64 0.87 25.61
CA GLU A 15 10.68 1.38 24.73
C GLU A 15 11.53 0.25 24.12
N ALA A 16 12.01 -0.67 24.96
CA ALA A 16 12.83 -1.79 24.48
C ALA A 16 12.04 -2.70 23.52
N VAL A 17 10.75 -2.95 23.80
CA VAL A 17 9.88 -3.72 22.92
C VAL A 17 9.67 -2.98 21.61
N LEU A 18 9.32 -1.69 21.64
CA LEU A 18 9.11 -0.90 20.44
C LEU A 18 10.36 -0.86 19.54
N GLN A 19 11.56 -0.70 20.13
CA GLN A 19 12.82 -0.70 19.37
C GLN A 19 13.05 -2.06 18.67
N ARG A 20 12.77 -3.19 19.32
CA ARG A 20 12.86 -4.51 18.66
C ARG A 20 11.83 -4.64 17.53
N MET A 21 10.59 -4.19 17.75
CA MET A 21 9.56 -4.18 16.70
C MET A 21 9.98 -3.32 15.49
N MET A 22 10.52 -2.12 15.73
CA MET A 22 11.03 -1.22 14.68
C MET A 22 12.22 -1.82 13.92
N ALA A 23 13.08 -2.60 14.58
CA ALA A 23 14.21 -3.27 13.95
C ALA A 23 13.77 -4.29 12.90
N ARG A 24 12.62 -4.95 13.08
CA ARG A 24 12.05 -5.90 12.11
C ARG A 24 11.60 -5.26 10.80
N ILE A 25 11.31 -3.97 10.81
CA ILE A 25 10.80 -3.23 9.64
C ILE A 25 11.80 -2.18 9.12
N VAL A 26 13.08 -2.27 9.47
CA VAL A 26 14.11 -1.29 9.06
C VAL A 26 14.25 -1.18 7.53
N HIS A 27 14.06 -2.29 6.80
CA HIS A 27 14.11 -2.34 5.34
C HIS A 27 13.08 -1.43 4.66
N ARG A 28 11.96 -1.13 5.32
CA ARG A 28 10.97 -0.21 4.79
C ARG A 28 11.43 1.24 4.80
N GLY A 29 12.17 1.62 5.80
CA GLY A 29 12.64 2.99 5.98
C GLY A 29 14.02 3.03 6.63
N PRO A 30 15.09 2.85 5.82
CA PRO A 30 16.44 2.77 6.34
C PRO A 30 17.03 4.13 6.73
N ASP A 31 16.44 5.24 6.24
CA ASP A 31 17.05 6.57 6.36
C ASP A 31 16.95 7.13 7.77
N MET A 32 15.80 6.92 8.45
CA MET A 32 15.55 7.47 9.78
C MET A 32 14.60 6.60 10.58
N GLY A 33 14.68 6.65 11.91
CA GLY A 33 13.72 6.04 12.83
C GLY A 33 13.24 7.05 13.87
N GLY A 34 11.98 6.93 14.28
CA GLY A 34 11.40 7.75 15.35
C GLY A 34 10.46 6.96 16.23
N ALA A 35 10.33 7.38 17.47
CA ALA A 35 9.47 6.76 18.47
C ALA A 35 8.74 7.82 19.31
N TYR A 36 7.50 7.48 19.66
CA TYR A 36 6.72 8.19 20.67
C TYR A 36 6.17 7.19 21.67
N ILE A 37 6.30 7.49 22.95
CA ILE A 37 5.85 6.60 24.02
C ILE A 37 5.21 7.45 25.12
N ASP A 38 4.04 7.03 25.56
CA ASP A 38 3.39 7.53 26.77
C ASP A 38 2.81 6.36 27.61
N GLU A 39 1.93 6.69 28.57
CA GLU A 39 1.31 5.67 29.42
C GLU A 39 0.45 4.69 28.63
N ASP A 40 -0.20 5.12 27.55
CA ASP A 40 -1.22 4.35 26.84
C ASP A 40 -0.72 3.69 25.58
N VAL A 41 0.24 4.33 24.87
CA VAL A 41 0.68 3.88 23.56
C VAL A 41 2.19 3.90 23.38
N ALA A 42 2.65 3.12 22.42
CA ALA A 42 3.99 3.17 21.85
C ALA A 42 3.87 3.19 20.32
N LEU A 43 4.37 4.24 19.68
CA LEU A 43 4.33 4.45 18.23
C LEU A 43 5.75 4.50 17.70
N GLY A 44 6.06 3.62 16.75
CA GLY A 44 7.35 3.53 16.09
C GLY A 44 7.23 3.78 14.59
N PHE A 45 8.25 4.40 14.01
CA PHE A 45 8.30 4.75 12.60
C PHE A 45 9.68 4.49 11.99
N ARG A 46 9.70 4.03 10.74
CA ARG A 46 10.91 3.91 9.90
C ARG A 46 10.67 4.68 8.62
N ARG A 47 11.53 5.66 8.34
CA ARG A 47 11.39 6.61 7.23
C ARG A 47 12.23 6.22 6.04
N LEU A 48 11.61 6.23 4.86
CA LEU A 48 12.24 6.45 3.58
C LEU A 48 11.89 7.87 3.16
N SER A 49 12.87 8.76 3.10
CA SER A 49 12.66 10.19 2.83
C SER A 49 12.35 10.42 1.36
N ILE A 50 11.13 10.85 1.04
CA ILE A 50 10.63 11.11 -0.31
C ILE A 50 10.21 12.56 -0.47
N LEU A 51 9.34 13.06 0.42
CA LEU A 51 8.92 14.46 0.54
C LEU A 51 9.53 15.06 1.81
N ASP A 52 10.00 16.28 1.72
CA ASP A 52 10.68 17.01 2.79
C ASP A 52 11.85 16.18 3.39
N LEU A 53 13.01 16.23 2.75
CA LEU A 53 14.17 15.43 3.17
C LEU A 53 14.78 15.85 4.51
N SER A 54 14.26 16.92 5.13
CA SER A 54 14.73 17.45 6.41
C SER A 54 14.21 16.64 7.61
N GLU A 55 14.75 16.93 8.78
CA GLU A 55 14.29 16.38 10.06
C GLU A 55 12.89 16.88 10.45
N ALA A 56 12.41 18.01 9.89
CA ALA A 56 11.08 18.54 10.16
C ALA A 56 9.96 17.58 9.70
N GLY A 57 10.21 16.78 8.64
CA GLY A 57 9.31 15.73 8.18
C GLY A 57 9.44 14.41 8.96
N ALA A 58 10.13 14.37 10.11
CA ALA A 58 10.27 13.16 10.91
C ALA A 58 8.95 12.75 11.57
N GLN A 59 8.82 11.42 11.79
CA GLN A 59 7.66 10.85 12.46
C GLN A 59 8.10 9.96 13.64
N PRO A 60 7.27 9.74 14.66
CA PRO A 60 5.89 10.22 14.82
C PRO A 60 5.80 11.76 14.90
N MET A 61 4.90 12.35 14.08
CA MET A 61 4.71 13.80 13.99
C MET A 61 3.66 14.24 15.00
N LYS A 62 3.89 15.38 15.65
CA LYS A 62 3.02 15.87 16.72
C LYS A 62 2.39 17.20 16.34
N SER A 63 1.17 17.45 16.84
CA SER A 63 0.59 18.78 16.87
C SER A 63 1.38 19.70 17.81
N SER A 64 1.19 21.00 17.65
CA SER A 64 1.89 22.03 18.45
C SER A 64 1.62 21.91 19.96
N ASP A 65 0.42 21.47 20.33
CA ASP A 65 0.01 21.22 21.72
C ASP A 65 0.39 19.81 22.22
N GLY A 66 0.88 18.93 21.32
CA GLY A 66 1.26 17.57 21.62
C GLY A 66 0.11 16.59 21.85
N ASN A 67 -1.14 16.98 21.58
CA ASN A 67 -2.32 16.13 21.78
C ASN A 67 -2.60 15.17 20.62
N VAL A 68 -2.15 15.49 19.42
CA VAL A 68 -2.27 14.64 18.22
C VAL A 68 -0.89 14.14 17.84
N VAL A 69 -0.73 12.82 17.70
CA VAL A 69 0.52 12.18 17.28
C VAL A 69 0.25 11.21 16.13
N VAL A 70 0.94 11.38 15.01
CA VAL A 70 0.69 10.66 13.76
C VAL A 70 1.88 9.79 13.36
N THR A 71 1.60 8.54 12.96
CA THR A 71 2.49 7.69 12.18
C THR A 71 1.82 7.33 10.86
N PHE A 72 2.52 7.53 9.74
CA PHE A 72 1.96 7.46 8.41
C PHE A 72 2.91 6.83 7.41
N ASN A 73 2.42 5.82 6.67
CA ASN A 73 3.09 5.23 5.52
C ASN A 73 2.22 5.46 4.29
N GLY A 74 2.61 6.37 3.42
CA GLY A 74 1.82 6.70 2.24
C GLY A 74 2.27 7.96 1.55
N GLU A 75 1.39 8.46 0.67
CA GLU A 75 1.45 9.74 -0.02
C GLU A 75 0.04 10.32 -0.12
N ILE A 76 -0.16 11.55 0.33
CA ILE A 76 -1.43 12.28 0.20
C ILE A 76 -1.31 13.23 -0.99
N TYR A 77 -1.80 12.84 -2.15
CA TYR A 77 -1.61 13.57 -3.41
C TYR A 77 -2.25 14.97 -3.44
N ASN A 78 -3.32 15.18 -2.69
CA ASN A 78 -3.98 16.48 -2.59
C ASN A 78 -3.55 17.28 -1.35
N PHE A 79 -2.38 16.99 -0.76
CA PHE A 79 -1.93 17.64 0.46
C PHE A 79 -1.77 19.16 0.34
N MET A 80 -1.35 19.66 -0.82
CA MET A 80 -1.21 21.10 -1.06
C MET A 80 -2.55 21.85 -1.04
N GLU A 81 -3.62 21.20 -1.50
CA GLU A 81 -4.98 21.76 -1.49
C GLU A 81 -5.51 21.79 -0.06
N LEU A 82 -5.36 20.68 0.66
CA LEU A 82 -5.77 20.55 2.05
C LEU A 82 -4.97 21.50 2.96
N ARG A 83 -3.67 21.65 2.70
CA ARG A 83 -2.81 22.60 3.43
C ARG A 83 -3.34 24.02 3.30
N ARG A 84 -3.64 24.50 2.08
CA ARG A 84 -4.16 25.84 1.87
C ARG A 84 -5.48 26.07 2.63
N GLU A 85 -6.39 25.10 2.58
CA GLU A 85 -7.65 25.17 3.33
C GLU A 85 -7.42 25.24 4.86
N LEU A 86 -6.48 24.47 5.38
CA LEU A 86 -6.14 24.45 6.79
C LEU A 86 -5.43 25.75 7.22
N GLU A 87 -4.55 26.30 6.38
CA GLU A 87 -3.92 27.62 6.61
C GLU A 87 -4.96 28.74 6.66
N GLU A 88 -5.98 28.73 5.78
CA GLU A 88 -7.11 29.68 5.82
C GLU A 88 -7.96 29.57 7.10
N LYS A 89 -7.95 28.39 7.75
CA LYS A 89 -8.60 28.13 9.04
C LYS A 89 -7.72 28.47 10.24
N GLY A 90 -6.48 28.91 10.01
CA GLY A 90 -5.55 29.36 11.04
C GLY A 90 -4.55 28.30 11.52
N HIS A 91 -4.46 27.15 10.86
CA HIS A 91 -3.40 26.19 11.17
C HIS A 91 -2.04 26.66 10.60
N HIS A 92 -0.97 26.41 11.35
CA HIS A 92 0.38 26.80 10.96
C HIS A 92 1.24 25.58 10.70
N PHE A 93 1.74 25.47 9.48
CA PHE A 93 2.60 24.38 9.03
C PHE A 93 4.08 24.71 9.25
N HIS A 94 4.85 23.72 9.69
CA HIS A 94 6.27 23.85 10.03
C HIS A 94 7.19 23.14 9.04
N CYS A 95 6.64 22.24 8.21
CA CYS A 95 7.39 21.48 7.22
C CYS A 95 6.64 21.41 5.88
N HIS A 96 7.25 20.76 4.90
CA HIS A 96 6.65 20.54 3.59
C HIS A 96 6.14 19.10 3.38
N ALA A 97 6.20 18.26 4.42
CA ALA A 97 5.72 16.89 4.35
C ALA A 97 4.19 16.85 4.32
N ASP A 98 3.66 15.93 3.53
CA ASP A 98 2.22 15.64 3.47
C ASP A 98 1.66 15.09 4.79
N THR A 99 2.51 14.51 5.63
CA THR A 99 2.14 14.01 6.97
C THR A 99 1.52 15.09 7.86
N GLU A 100 1.97 16.33 7.75
CA GLU A 100 1.47 17.44 8.60
C GLU A 100 0.01 17.77 8.31
N VAL A 101 -0.47 17.50 7.09
CA VAL A 101 -1.89 17.61 6.75
C VAL A 101 -2.76 16.62 7.54
N LEU A 102 -2.22 15.45 7.91
CA LEU A 102 -2.95 14.50 8.76
C LEU A 102 -3.08 15.02 10.20
N VAL A 103 -2.06 15.70 10.72
CA VAL A 103 -2.09 16.31 12.06
C VAL A 103 -3.17 17.36 12.11
N HIS A 104 -3.04 18.42 11.31
CA HIS A 104 -3.97 19.55 11.31
C HIS A 104 -5.37 19.17 10.79
N GLY A 105 -5.44 18.26 9.83
CA GLY A 105 -6.71 17.75 9.33
C GLY A 105 -7.49 16.96 10.38
N TYR A 106 -6.80 16.23 11.27
CA TYR A 106 -7.47 15.56 12.38
C TYR A 106 -7.93 16.55 13.46
N GLU A 107 -7.13 17.56 13.77
CA GLU A 107 -7.53 18.65 14.67
C GLU A 107 -8.80 19.36 14.18
N GLU A 108 -8.91 19.63 12.88
CA GLU A 108 -10.03 20.35 12.29
C GLU A 108 -11.28 19.49 12.04
N TRP A 109 -11.10 18.25 11.52
CA TRP A 109 -12.19 17.43 11.02
C TRP A 109 -12.39 16.12 11.77
N GLY A 110 -11.51 15.77 12.71
CA GLY A 110 -11.56 14.51 13.43
C GLY A 110 -11.52 13.31 12.46
N THR A 111 -12.39 12.33 12.69
CA THR A 111 -12.49 11.14 11.83
C THR A 111 -13.02 11.43 10.42
N GLN A 112 -13.61 12.61 10.17
CA GLN A 112 -14.07 13.02 8.84
C GLN A 112 -12.90 13.32 7.88
N LEU A 113 -11.68 13.44 8.40
CA LEU A 113 -10.46 13.60 7.60
C LEU A 113 -10.38 12.60 6.44
N VAL A 114 -10.70 11.32 6.66
CA VAL A 114 -10.56 10.25 5.63
C VAL A 114 -11.39 10.49 4.36
N TYR A 115 -12.50 11.24 4.45
CA TYR A 115 -13.33 11.57 3.30
C TYR A 115 -12.74 12.66 2.42
N ARG A 116 -11.68 13.30 2.87
CA ARG A 116 -11.02 14.43 2.20
C ARG A 116 -9.70 14.03 1.55
N LEU A 117 -9.14 12.90 1.94
CA LEU A 117 -7.84 12.43 1.48
C LEU A 117 -7.94 11.82 0.07
N ARG A 118 -7.04 12.23 -0.81
CA ARG A 118 -6.72 11.54 -2.06
C ARG A 118 -5.28 11.05 -1.98
N GLY A 119 -5.09 9.74 -1.96
CA GLY A 119 -3.74 9.19 -1.82
C GLY A 119 -3.74 7.68 -1.59
N MET A 120 -2.57 7.17 -1.34
CA MET A 120 -2.32 5.80 -0.93
C MET A 120 -1.71 5.81 0.48
N TYR A 121 -2.38 5.22 1.47
CA TYR A 121 -1.99 5.38 2.85
C TYR A 121 -2.39 4.25 3.80
N GLY A 122 -1.57 4.09 4.82
CA GLY A 122 -1.92 3.51 6.09
C GLY A 122 -1.39 4.42 7.19
N PHE A 123 -2.21 4.86 8.12
CA PHE A 123 -1.78 5.72 9.23
C PHE A 123 -2.48 5.37 10.53
N VAL A 124 -1.84 5.78 11.63
CA VAL A 124 -2.43 5.79 12.97
C VAL A 124 -2.20 7.13 13.60
N ILE A 125 -3.27 7.69 14.16
CA ILE A 125 -3.30 8.90 14.96
C ILE A 125 -3.61 8.53 16.40
N TRP A 126 -2.77 8.97 17.31
CA TRP A 126 -3.03 8.97 18.74
C TRP A 126 -3.58 10.33 19.18
N ASP A 127 -4.83 10.35 19.56
CA ASP A 127 -5.50 11.49 20.19
C ASP A 127 -5.38 11.32 21.71
N LYS A 128 -4.40 11.99 22.29
CA LYS A 128 -4.05 11.89 23.70
C LYS A 128 -5.15 12.46 24.61
N ALA A 129 -5.79 13.56 24.18
CA ALA A 129 -6.84 14.20 24.97
C ALA A 129 -8.06 13.28 25.15
N ASN A 130 -8.43 12.55 24.10
CA ASN A 130 -9.56 11.62 24.12
C ASN A 130 -9.15 10.16 24.42
N ARG A 131 -7.85 9.87 24.59
CA ARG A 131 -7.27 8.53 24.76
C ARG A 131 -7.75 7.56 23.67
N ARG A 132 -7.72 8.03 22.42
CA ARG A 132 -8.25 7.33 21.23
C ARG A 132 -7.17 7.09 20.22
N LEU A 133 -7.09 5.86 19.71
CA LEU A 133 -6.41 5.57 18.45
C LEU A 133 -7.41 5.68 17.29
N PHE A 134 -7.01 6.39 16.25
CA PHE A 134 -7.71 6.46 14.99
C PHE A 134 -6.77 5.98 13.89
N GLY A 135 -7.12 4.91 13.18
CA GLY A 135 -6.31 4.38 12.10
C GLY A 135 -7.11 4.22 10.84
N ALA A 136 -6.49 4.44 9.68
CA ALA A 136 -7.16 4.30 8.40
C ALA A 136 -6.26 3.67 7.34
N ARG A 137 -6.89 3.02 6.36
CA ARG A 137 -6.27 2.46 5.17
C ARG A 137 -6.92 3.02 3.91
N ASP A 138 -6.13 3.29 2.89
CA ASP A 138 -6.59 3.92 1.64
C ASP A 138 -7.70 3.14 0.92
N MET A 139 -8.33 3.81 -0.06
CA MET A 139 -9.52 3.35 -0.77
C MET A 139 -9.35 1.98 -1.43
N PHE A 140 -8.14 1.65 -1.92
CA PHE A 140 -7.84 0.39 -2.61
C PHE A 140 -6.97 -0.57 -1.79
N GLY A 141 -6.56 -0.16 -0.56
CA GLY A 141 -5.69 -0.95 0.29
C GLY A 141 -4.27 -1.10 -0.26
N ILE A 142 -3.79 -0.09 -0.99
CA ILE A 142 -2.44 -0.09 -1.61
C ILE A 142 -1.37 -0.18 -0.52
N LYS A 143 -1.52 0.58 0.57
CA LYS A 143 -0.59 0.47 1.70
C LYS A 143 -1.04 -0.62 2.67
N PRO A 144 -0.11 -1.45 3.15
CA PRO A 144 -0.43 -2.50 4.12
C PRO A 144 -0.80 -1.90 5.48
N PHE A 145 -1.79 -2.50 6.12
CA PHE A 145 -2.19 -2.21 7.49
C PHE A 145 -2.66 -3.48 8.17
N TYR A 146 -1.92 -3.91 9.19
CA TYR A 146 -2.25 -5.07 10.01
C TYR A 146 -2.54 -4.64 11.45
N TYR A 147 -3.40 -5.39 12.13
CA TYR A 147 -3.69 -5.20 13.55
C TYR A 147 -3.96 -6.53 14.25
N SER A 148 -3.73 -6.56 15.55
CA SER A 148 -4.00 -7.72 16.39
C SER A 148 -4.43 -7.26 17.78
N PRO A 149 -5.67 -7.53 18.22
CA PRO A 149 -6.06 -7.34 19.60
C PRO A 149 -5.17 -8.19 20.52
N LEU A 150 -4.72 -7.62 21.63
CA LEU A 150 -3.94 -8.38 22.61
C LEU A 150 -4.83 -9.39 23.34
N PRO A 151 -4.28 -10.56 23.75
CA PRO A 151 -5.06 -11.64 24.38
C PRO A 151 -5.75 -11.25 25.68
N ASP A 152 -5.21 -10.24 26.38
CA ASP A 152 -5.79 -9.71 27.62
C ASP A 152 -6.98 -8.75 27.38
N GLY A 153 -7.29 -8.45 26.12
CA GLY A 153 -8.36 -7.53 25.73
C GLY A 153 -8.08 -6.04 26.07
N LYS A 154 -6.88 -5.71 26.54
CA LYS A 154 -6.54 -4.36 27.03
C LYS A 154 -5.59 -3.59 26.11
N GLY A 155 -5.28 -4.13 24.95
CA GLY A 155 -4.38 -3.49 24.00
C GLY A 155 -4.58 -3.93 22.58
N LEU A 156 -3.94 -3.21 21.67
CA LEU A 156 -3.98 -3.42 20.24
C LEU A 156 -2.56 -3.31 19.68
N LEU A 157 -2.10 -4.31 18.91
CA LEU A 157 -0.93 -4.18 18.03
C LEU A 157 -1.38 -3.67 16.68
N PHE A 158 -0.57 -2.85 16.04
CA PHE A 158 -0.83 -2.38 14.68
C PHE A 158 0.48 -2.05 13.94
N GLY A 159 0.46 -2.16 12.62
CA GLY A 159 1.66 -1.85 11.83
C GLY A 159 1.56 -2.17 10.35
N SER A 160 2.61 -1.81 9.66
CA SER A 160 2.76 -2.05 8.22
C SER A 160 3.13 -3.50 7.89
N GLU A 161 3.73 -4.24 8.82
CA GLU A 161 4.16 -5.63 8.63
C GLU A 161 3.98 -6.45 9.91
N ILE A 162 3.59 -7.72 9.73
CA ILE A 162 3.26 -8.64 10.84
C ILE A 162 4.50 -9.04 11.64
N LYS A 163 5.65 -9.20 10.95
CA LYS A 163 6.90 -9.68 11.58
C LYS A 163 7.34 -8.85 12.79
N GLY A 164 6.98 -7.57 12.83
CA GLY A 164 7.26 -6.72 13.98
C GLY A 164 6.45 -7.11 15.24
N PHE A 165 5.27 -7.70 15.09
CA PHE A 165 4.45 -8.15 16.22
C PHE A 165 5.09 -9.29 17.00
N LEU A 166 5.98 -10.08 16.35
CA LEU A 166 6.71 -11.18 16.97
C LEU A 166 7.59 -10.75 18.15
N GLU A 167 7.93 -9.48 18.24
CA GLU A 167 8.77 -8.92 19.31
C GLU A 167 7.96 -8.47 20.53
N HIS A 168 6.63 -8.44 20.42
CA HIS A 168 5.77 -8.07 21.53
C HIS A 168 5.51 -9.28 22.44
N PRO A 169 5.79 -9.20 23.75
CA PRO A 169 5.79 -10.39 24.66
C PRO A 169 4.41 -11.04 24.83
N LEU A 170 3.32 -10.30 24.58
CA LEU A 170 1.96 -10.85 24.65
C LEU A 170 1.46 -11.40 23.31
N PHE A 171 2.22 -11.25 22.23
CA PHE A 171 1.85 -11.77 20.93
C PHE A 171 2.02 -13.30 20.89
N GLN A 172 0.96 -14.01 20.53
CA GLN A 172 0.98 -15.46 20.41
C GLN A 172 1.13 -15.89 18.96
N LYS A 173 2.32 -16.37 18.60
CA LYS A 173 2.59 -16.88 17.26
C LYS A 173 1.90 -18.22 17.04
N ALA A 174 0.83 -18.22 16.26
CA ALA A 174 0.11 -19.43 15.87
C ALA A 174 -0.35 -19.33 14.41
N VAL A 175 -0.41 -20.46 13.71
CA VAL A 175 -0.94 -20.53 12.35
C VAL A 175 -2.46 -20.51 12.39
N ASN A 176 -3.07 -19.74 11.50
CA ASN A 176 -4.50 -19.78 11.24
C ASN A 176 -4.80 -20.88 10.20
N GLU A 177 -5.19 -22.07 10.67
CA GLU A 177 -5.49 -23.20 9.79
C GLU A 177 -6.68 -22.93 8.85
N ASN A 178 -7.60 -22.02 9.21
CA ASN A 178 -8.73 -21.65 8.38
C ASN A 178 -8.32 -20.85 7.12
N ALA A 179 -7.12 -20.27 7.11
CA ALA A 179 -6.59 -19.57 5.95
C ALA A 179 -6.04 -20.52 4.86
N LEU A 180 -5.76 -21.80 5.19
CA LEU A 180 -5.13 -22.74 4.28
C LEU A 180 -6.02 -23.08 3.08
N LEU A 181 -7.28 -23.46 3.30
CA LEU A 181 -8.16 -23.87 2.20
C LEU A 181 -8.48 -22.72 1.23
N PRO A 182 -8.83 -21.50 1.69
CA PRO A 182 -8.95 -20.35 0.81
C PRO A 182 -7.67 -20.08 0.00
N TYR A 183 -6.50 -20.16 0.64
CA TYR A 183 -5.23 -19.96 -0.04
C TYR A 183 -4.96 -21.00 -1.13
N LEU A 184 -5.15 -22.29 -0.84
CA LEU A 184 -4.95 -23.36 -1.82
C LEU A 184 -5.93 -23.26 -3.01
N THR A 185 -7.08 -22.60 -2.80
CA THR A 185 -8.08 -22.39 -3.84
C THR A 185 -7.81 -21.13 -4.66
N LEU A 186 -7.49 -20.02 -3.99
CA LEU A 186 -7.40 -18.69 -4.58
C LEU A 186 -5.97 -18.20 -4.78
N GLN A 187 -4.97 -18.92 -4.23
CA GLN A 187 -3.54 -18.61 -4.30
C GLN A 187 -3.11 -17.34 -3.53
N TYR A 188 -3.99 -16.75 -2.76
CA TYR A 188 -3.73 -15.62 -1.86
C TYR A 188 -4.61 -15.68 -0.62
N SER A 189 -4.25 -14.90 0.41
CA SER A 189 -5.05 -14.79 1.62
C SER A 189 -6.28 -13.90 1.35
N ALA A 190 -7.43 -14.53 1.13
CA ALA A 190 -8.69 -13.88 0.78
C ALA A 190 -9.54 -13.47 1.99
N THR A 191 -9.05 -13.73 3.22
CA THR A 191 -9.75 -13.42 4.46
C THR A 191 -9.14 -12.18 5.13
N GLU A 192 -9.92 -11.51 5.98
CA GLU A 192 -9.43 -10.41 6.80
C GLU A 192 -8.41 -10.89 7.83
N GLU A 193 -8.66 -12.08 8.44
CA GLU A 193 -7.70 -12.75 9.29
C GLU A 193 -6.61 -13.39 8.43
N THR A 194 -5.36 -13.10 8.77
CA THR A 194 -4.18 -13.54 8.04
C THR A 194 -3.81 -15.00 8.34
N PHE A 195 -2.68 -15.48 7.80
CA PHE A 195 -2.08 -16.77 8.19
C PHE A 195 -1.58 -16.80 9.64
N PHE A 196 -1.42 -15.63 10.27
CA PHE A 196 -1.15 -15.54 11.70
C PHE A 196 -2.49 -15.42 12.43
N LYS A 197 -2.79 -16.41 13.30
CA LYS A 197 -4.02 -16.42 14.08
C LYS A 197 -4.14 -15.18 14.97
N GLY A 198 -5.29 -14.53 14.90
CA GLY A 198 -5.56 -13.28 15.65
C GLY A 198 -4.93 -12.03 15.05
N VAL A 199 -4.31 -12.13 13.87
CA VAL A 199 -3.82 -10.98 13.10
C VAL A 199 -4.74 -10.72 11.93
N TYR A 200 -5.20 -9.48 11.81
CA TYR A 200 -6.17 -9.05 10.80
C TYR A 200 -5.57 -7.98 9.88
N LYS A 201 -6.05 -7.95 8.64
CA LYS A 201 -5.86 -6.82 7.73
C LYS A 201 -6.96 -5.79 7.96
N LEU A 202 -6.61 -4.52 8.11
CA LEU A 202 -7.62 -3.48 8.00
C LEU A 202 -8.12 -3.47 6.55
N PRO A 203 -9.44 -3.67 6.28
CA PRO A 203 -9.92 -3.72 4.92
C PRO A 203 -9.68 -2.40 4.17
N ALA A 204 -9.58 -2.46 2.83
CA ALA A 204 -9.48 -1.29 1.98
C ALA A 204 -10.67 -0.34 2.21
N ALA A 205 -10.43 0.96 2.16
CA ALA A 205 -11.45 1.99 2.41
C ALA A 205 -12.10 1.94 3.80
N HIS A 206 -11.39 1.43 4.81
CA HIS A 206 -11.88 1.43 6.19
C HIS A 206 -10.97 2.24 7.10
N TYR A 207 -11.58 2.76 8.14
CA TYR A 207 -10.92 3.28 9.31
C TYR A 207 -11.42 2.57 10.57
N PHE A 208 -10.64 2.69 11.64
CA PHE A 208 -11.07 2.26 12.96
C PHE A 208 -10.86 3.36 13.99
N THR A 209 -11.66 3.30 15.04
CA THR A 209 -11.38 3.95 16.32
C THR A 209 -11.20 2.88 17.37
N TYR A 210 -10.20 3.07 18.25
CA TYR A 210 -9.97 2.21 19.40
C TYR A 210 -9.91 3.07 20.65
N GLU A 211 -10.85 2.82 21.54
CA GLU A 211 -11.04 3.61 22.75
C GLU A 211 -11.58 2.70 23.87
N ASN A 212 -11.04 2.81 25.08
CA ASN A 212 -11.46 2.01 26.24
C ASN A 212 -11.48 0.47 25.99
N GLY A 213 -10.53 -0.04 25.20
CA GLY A 213 -10.43 -1.46 24.88
C GLY A 213 -11.41 -1.92 23.78
N LYS A 214 -12.21 -1.02 23.22
CA LYS A 214 -13.19 -1.31 22.16
C LYS A 214 -12.74 -0.75 20.82
N MET A 215 -12.73 -1.61 19.79
CA MET A 215 -12.43 -1.25 18.43
C MET A 215 -13.72 -1.19 17.60
N GLU A 216 -13.90 -0.12 16.87
CA GLU A 216 -14.99 0.04 15.90
C GLU A 216 -14.39 0.30 14.52
N ILE A 217 -14.79 -0.52 13.54
CA ILE A 217 -14.31 -0.42 12.15
C ILE A 217 -15.44 0.07 11.28
N GLN A 218 -15.17 1.06 10.41
CA GLN A 218 -16.17 1.66 9.53
C GLN A 218 -15.61 1.83 8.11
N ARG A 219 -16.43 1.51 7.10
CA ARG A 219 -16.12 1.76 5.70
C ARG A 219 -16.45 3.22 5.36
N TYR A 220 -15.48 3.96 4.81
CA TYR A 220 -15.65 5.35 4.44
C TYR A 220 -15.82 5.57 2.93
N TRP A 221 -15.46 4.59 2.09
CA TRP A 221 -15.60 4.68 0.65
C TRP A 221 -15.98 3.33 0.03
N ASP A 222 -16.63 3.38 -1.14
CA ASP A 222 -16.96 2.21 -1.94
C ASP A 222 -16.94 2.57 -3.44
N CYS A 223 -16.46 1.66 -4.28
CA CYS A 223 -16.46 1.85 -5.72
C CYS A 223 -17.89 1.74 -6.28
N LYS A 224 -18.36 2.80 -6.93
CA LYS A 224 -19.67 2.83 -7.57
C LYS A 224 -19.51 2.90 -9.08
N PHE A 225 -19.99 1.88 -9.76
CA PHE A 225 -20.03 1.89 -11.22
C PHE A 225 -21.20 2.73 -11.70
N ALA A 226 -20.90 3.76 -12.52
CA ALA A 226 -21.87 4.64 -13.14
C ALA A 226 -21.62 4.71 -14.65
N PRO A 227 -22.00 3.67 -15.43
CA PRO A 227 -21.78 3.65 -16.87
C PRO A 227 -22.42 4.86 -17.56
N LYS A 228 -21.68 5.48 -18.45
CA LYS A 228 -22.16 6.56 -19.29
C LYS A 228 -22.12 6.11 -20.75
N GLU A 229 -23.13 6.50 -21.54
CA GLU A 229 -23.07 6.35 -22.99
C GLU A 229 -22.26 7.50 -23.58
N GLN A 230 -21.16 7.17 -24.24
CA GLN A 230 -20.32 8.15 -24.95
C GLN A 230 -19.60 7.48 -26.14
N SER A 231 -19.10 8.27 -27.09
CA SER A 231 -18.34 7.74 -28.22
C SER A 231 -16.99 7.21 -27.74
N PHE A 232 -16.38 6.30 -28.52
CA PHE A 232 -15.06 5.77 -28.24
C PHE A 232 -14.01 6.89 -28.11
N ASP A 233 -14.00 7.84 -29.05
CA ASP A 233 -13.04 8.93 -29.06
C ASP A 233 -13.19 9.84 -27.83
N ALA A 234 -14.40 10.19 -27.44
CA ALA A 234 -14.64 10.96 -26.21
C ALA A 234 -14.20 10.23 -24.95
N CYS A 235 -14.38 8.89 -24.90
CA CYS A 235 -13.91 8.07 -23.80
C CYS A 235 -12.37 8.02 -23.77
N ALA A 236 -11.73 7.88 -24.94
CA ALA A 236 -10.28 7.86 -25.05
C ALA A 236 -9.65 9.19 -24.60
N ASP A 237 -10.23 10.32 -25.01
CA ASP A 237 -9.75 11.65 -24.62
C ASP A 237 -9.90 11.89 -23.11
N GLU A 238 -11.05 11.52 -22.52
CA GLU A 238 -11.30 11.63 -21.06
C GLU A 238 -10.33 10.74 -20.27
N LEU A 239 -10.06 9.53 -20.76
CA LEU A 239 -9.13 8.59 -20.15
C LEU A 239 -7.69 9.11 -20.22
N ASP A 240 -7.24 9.54 -21.39
CA ASP A 240 -5.89 10.09 -21.59
C ASP A 240 -5.63 11.27 -20.65
N LYS A 241 -6.55 12.20 -20.57
CA LYS A 241 -6.49 13.32 -19.63
C LYS A 241 -6.39 12.86 -18.18
N THR A 242 -7.24 11.90 -17.78
CA THR A 242 -7.29 11.39 -16.40
C THR A 242 -5.99 10.68 -16.01
N VAL A 243 -5.40 9.90 -16.93
CA VAL A 243 -4.12 9.24 -16.69
C VAL A 243 -2.98 10.24 -16.56
N HIS A 244 -2.92 11.26 -17.44
CA HIS A 244 -1.92 12.32 -17.34
C HIS A 244 -2.00 13.08 -16.01
N GLU A 245 -3.21 13.46 -15.56
CA GLU A 245 -3.43 14.10 -14.28
C GLU A 245 -3.02 13.17 -13.10
N SER A 246 -3.32 11.88 -13.21
CA SER A 246 -2.93 10.89 -12.20
C SER A 246 -1.41 10.73 -12.12
N VAL A 247 -0.73 10.56 -13.26
CA VAL A 247 0.74 10.43 -13.31
C VAL A 247 1.41 11.69 -12.76
N ALA A 248 0.89 12.88 -13.10
CA ALA A 248 1.40 14.15 -12.56
C ALA A 248 1.28 14.19 -11.02
N ALA A 249 0.15 13.73 -10.45
CA ALA A 249 -0.04 13.66 -9.00
C ALA A 249 0.92 12.65 -8.33
N HIS A 250 1.18 11.52 -8.96
CA HIS A 250 2.10 10.50 -8.43
C HIS A 250 3.58 10.87 -8.57
N ARG A 251 3.90 11.90 -9.38
CA ARG A 251 5.28 12.37 -9.58
C ARG A 251 5.81 13.23 -8.43
N ILE A 252 4.95 13.66 -7.49
CA ILE A 252 5.33 14.56 -6.40
C ILE A 252 6.36 13.88 -5.50
N ALA A 253 7.62 14.33 -5.58
CA ALA A 253 8.73 13.83 -4.78
C ALA A 253 9.90 14.83 -4.84
N ASP A 254 10.68 14.92 -3.75
CA ASP A 254 11.93 15.67 -3.67
C ASP A 254 13.16 14.81 -4.04
N VAL A 255 12.91 13.59 -4.50
CA VAL A 255 13.91 12.61 -4.92
C VAL A 255 13.70 12.19 -6.39
N LYS A 256 14.67 11.50 -6.98
CA LYS A 256 14.54 10.98 -8.34
C LYS A 256 13.43 9.94 -8.44
N VAL A 257 12.58 10.13 -9.45
CA VAL A 257 11.48 9.23 -9.81
C VAL A 257 11.83 8.51 -11.11
N GLY A 258 11.75 7.19 -11.12
CA GLY A 258 11.89 6.35 -12.30
C GLY A 258 10.60 5.67 -12.69
N SER A 259 10.66 4.76 -13.66
CA SER A 259 9.52 3.92 -14.05
C SER A 259 9.93 2.46 -14.21
N PHE A 260 9.10 1.56 -13.73
CA PHE A 260 9.15 0.15 -14.14
C PHE A 260 8.59 0.03 -15.55
N LEU A 261 9.29 -0.70 -16.40
CA LEU A 261 8.93 -0.85 -17.81
C LEU A 261 9.07 -2.32 -18.23
N SER A 262 7.93 -3.01 -18.37
CA SER A 262 7.91 -4.40 -18.85
C SER A 262 7.94 -4.52 -20.37
N GLY A 263 7.51 -3.48 -21.09
CA GLY A 263 7.24 -3.49 -22.53
C GLY A 263 5.76 -3.78 -22.87
N GLY A 264 4.92 -4.07 -21.85
CA GLY A 264 3.46 -4.13 -21.99
C GLY A 264 2.85 -2.74 -22.16
N VAL A 265 1.57 -2.70 -22.60
CA VAL A 265 0.86 -1.44 -22.95
C VAL A 265 0.81 -0.50 -21.74
N ASP A 266 0.41 -1.00 -20.57
CA ASP A 266 0.18 -0.18 -19.37
C ASP A 266 1.45 0.49 -18.87
N SER A 267 2.51 -0.30 -18.67
CA SER A 267 3.81 0.24 -18.24
C SER A 267 4.42 1.19 -19.27
N SER A 268 4.20 0.94 -20.56
CA SER A 268 4.65 1.79 -21.66
C SER A 268 3.93 3.13 -21.65
N TYR A 269 2.61 3.11 -21.47
CA TYR A 269 1.79 4.31 -21.41
C TYR A 269 2.14 5.20 -20.20
N ILE A 270 2.23 4.60 -19.00
CA ILE A 270 2.67 5.32 -17.79
C ILE A 270 4.07 5.91 -17.97
N THR A 271 5.01 5.17 -18.56
CA THR A 271 6.37 5.67 -18.83
C THR A 271 6.34 6.85 -19.80
N ALA A 272 5.53 6.79 -20.86
CA ALA A 272 5.39 7.87 -21.83
C ALA A 272 4.76 9.13 -21.22
N CYS A 273 3.78 8.99 -20.34
CA CYS A 273 3.18 10.11 -19.60
C CYS A 273 4.16 10.72 -18.57
N LEU A 274 4.95 9.89 -17.91
CA LEU A 274 5.89 10.33 -16.87
C LEU A 274 7.15 10.98 -17.43
N MET A 275 7.67 10.44 -18.56
CA MET A 275 8.96 10.84 -19.16
C MET A 275 10.09 10.90 -18.13
N PRO A 276 10.41 9.79 -17.44
CA PRO A 276 11.45 9.76 -16.40
C PRO A 276 12.85 9.73 -17.02
N ASP A 277 13.89 10.10 -16.26
CA ASP A 277 15.28 9.93 -16.70
C ASP A 277 15.66 8.45 -16.80
N ASN A 278 15.09 7.59 -15.95
CA ASN A 278 15.47 6.19 -15.82
C ASN A 278 14.26 5.26 -15.83
N THR A 279 14.37 4.19 -16.61
CA THR A 279 13.44 3.06 -16.61
C THR A 279 14.15 1.77 -16.23
N PHE A 280 13.40 0.82 -15.66
CA PHE A 280 13.95 -0.44 -15.15
C PHE A 280 13.15 -1.61 -15.70
N SER A 281 13.85 -2.63 -16.16
CA SER A 281 13.27 -3.83 -16.76
C SER A 281 13.97 -5.09 -16.26
N VAL A 282 13.21 -6.13 -16.01
CA VAL A 282 13.74 -7.47 -15.66
C VAL A 282 13.13 -8.48 -16.61
N GLY A 283 13.94 -9.40 -17.10
CA GLY A 283 13.53 -10.56 -17.88
C GLY A 283 14.17 -11.83 -17.34
N PHE A 284 13.67 -12.97 -17.79
CA PHE A 284 14.27 -14.25 -17.49
C PHE A 284 15.30 -14.61 -18.56
N ASP A 285 16.37 -15.32 -18.17
CA ASP A 285 17.33 -15.90 -19.10
C ASP A 285 16.74 -17.11 -19.85
N TYR A 286 15.57 -16.86 -20.44
CA TYR A 286 14.84 -17.79 -21.28
C TYR A 286 14.02 -16.99 -22.31
N ASN A 287 14.36 -17.15 -23.59
CA ASN A 287 13.83 -16.31 -24.68
C ASN A 287 12.31 -16.16 -24.70
N LYS A 288 11.55 -17.21 -24.35
CA LYS A 288 10.08 -17.18 -24.37
C LYS A 288 9.48 -16.19 -23.37
N PHE A 289 10.19 -15.86 -22.29
CA PHE A 289 9.73 -14.99 -21.21
C PHE A 289 10.61 -13.74 -21.06
N ASN A 290 11.32 -13.36 -22.13
CA ASN A 290 12.15 -12.18 -22.13
C ASN A 290 11.53 -11.09 -23.01
N GLU A 291 10.86 -10.15 -22.39
CA GLU A 291 10.22 -8.98 -23.01
C GLU A 291 11.06 -7.69 -22.92
N THR A 292 12.27 -7.78 -22.36
CA THR A 292 13.12 -6.60 -22.13
C THR A 292 13.51 -5.86 -23.41
N ASN A 293 13.40 -6.50 -24.57
CA ASN A 293 13.66 -5.89 -25.87
C ASN A 293 12.60 -4.83 -26.23
N TYR A 294 11.33 -5.07 -25.92
CA TYR A 294 10.26 -4.10 -26.14
C TYR A 294 10.45 -2.86 -25.24
N ALA A 295 10.85 -3.09 -23.98
CA ALA A 295 11.17 -2.03 -23.05
C ALA A 295 12.35 -1.18 -23.53
N ALA A 296 13.40 -1.82 -24.10
CA ALA A 296 14.54 -1.13 -24.67
C ALA A 296 14.18 -0.29 -25.88
N GLU A 297 13.40 -0.85 -26.82
CA GLU A 297 12.93 -0.14 -28.01
C GLU A 297 12.12 1.11 -27.66
N LEU A 298 11.19 1.00 -26.71
CA LEU A 298 10.42 2.14 -26.25
C LEU A 298 11.30 3.19 -25.58
N SER A 299 12.22 2.77 -24.71
CA SER A 299 13.13 3.68 -24.03
C SER A 299 14.01 4.45 -25.00
N GLU A 300 14.51 3.81 -26.07
CA GLU A 300 15.26 4.45 -27.14
C GLU A 300 14.39 5.48 -27.87
N LYS A 301 13.15 5.13 -28.23
CA LYS A 301 12.21 6.05 -28.88
C LYS A 301 11.86 7.28 -28.04
N LEU A 302 11.76 7.10 -26.71
CA LEU A 302 11.48 8.19 -25.77
C LEU A 302 12.74 8.99 -25.37
N GLY A 303 13.94 8.51 -25.71
CA GLY A 303 15.20 9.14 -25.30
C GLY A 303 15.50 8.99 -23.80
N VAL A 304 14.94 7.98 -23.13
CA VAL A 304 15.13 7.70 -21.71
C VAL A 304 16.09 6.53 -21.49
N LYS A 305 16.82 6.53 -20.38
CA LYS A 305 17.79 5.46 -20.09
C LYS A 305 17.07 4.22 -19.52
N ASN A 306 17.32 3.05 -20.12
CA ASN A 306 16.79 1.78 -19.63
C ASN A 306 17.90 0.93 -18.99
N TYR A 307 17.69 0.55 -17.72
CA TYR A 307 18.50 -0.43 -17.00
C TYR A 307 17.80 -1.79 -17.03
N ARG A 308 18.55 -2.84 -17.43
CA ARG A 308 17.99 -4.17 -17.63
C ARG A 308 18.77 -5.22 -16.86
N LYS A 309 18.09 -6.19 -16.29
CA LYS A 309 18.66 -7.39 -15.69
C LYS A 309 17.94 -8.63 -16.23
N LEU A 310 18.72 -9.62 -16.64
CA LEU A 310 18.24 -11.00 -16.86
C LEU A 310 18.51 -11.79 -15.59
N ILE A 311 17.50 -12.51 -15.11
CA ILE A 311 17.56 -13.35 -13.91
C ILE A 311 17.54 -14.82 -14.29
N THR A 312 18.38 -15.60 -13.62
CA THR A 312 18.47 -17.06 -13.82
C THR A 312 17.53 -17.78 -12.87
N ALA A 313 17.28 -19.08 -13.16
CA ALA A 313 16.49 -19.92 -12.28
C ALA A 313 17.13 -20.06 -10.89
N GLU A 314 18.44 -20.18 -10.84
CA GLU A 314 19.22 -20.26 -9.59
C GLU A 314 19.02 -19.01 -8.73
N GLU A 315 19.18 -17.81 -9.31
CA GLU A 315 18.93 -16.54 -8.60
C GLU A 315 17.50 -16.46 -8.05
N CYS A 316 16.50 -16.95 -8.81
CA CYS A 316 15.10 -16.98 -8.37
C CYS A 316 14.92 -17.85 -7.12
N PHE A 317 15.47 -19.07 -7.13
CA PHE A 317 15.35 -20.00 -6.00
C PHE A 317 16.12 -19.51 -4.76
N GLU A 318 17.29 -18.92 -4.95
CA GLU A 318 18.08 -18.34 -3.85
C GLU A 318 17.38 -17.15 -3.19
N ALA A 319 16.69 -16.31 -3.97
CA ALA A 319 15.96 -15.15 -3.46
C ALA A 319 14.63 -15.51 -2.79
N PHE A 320 14.08 -16.69 -3.03
CA PHE A 320 12.72 -17.04 -2.60
C PHE A 320 12.49 -16.96 -1.08
N PRO A 321 13.39 -17.42 -0.19
CA PRO A 321 13.23 -17.24 1.26
C PRO A 321 13.15 -15.76 1.67
N ASP A 322 13.96 -14.88 1.08
CA ASP A 322 13.96 -13.45 1.36
C ASP A 322 12.64 -12.82 0.90
N ILE A 323 12.16 -13.18 -0.29
CA ILE A 323 10.88 -12.71 -0.82
C ILE A 323 9.75 -13.11 0.13
N GLN A 324 9.69 -14.38 0.56
CA GLN A 324 8.66 -14.85 1.50
C GLN A 324 8.75 -14.15 2.86
N TYR A 325 9.97 -13.85 3.35
CA TYR A 325 10.14 -13.08 4.58
C TYR A 325 9.56 -11.67 4.46
N HIS A 326 9.70 -11.02 3.31
CA HIS A 326 9.22 -9.65 3.11
C HIS A 326 7.70 -9.54 2.91
N VAL A 327 7.06 -10.57 2.38
CA VAL A 327 5.59 -10.54 2.15
C VAL A 327 4.77 -10.95 3.37
N ASP A 328 5.39 -11.46 4.45
CA ASP A 328 4.79 -11.93 5.70
C ASP A 328 3.86 -13.15 5.55
N GLU A 329 3.02 -13.18 4.53
CA GLU A 329 2.07 -14.26 4.25
C GLU A 329 2.48 -15.07 3.02
N PRO A 330 2.14 -16.38 2.95
CA PRO A 330 2.41 -17.14 1.74
C PRO A 330 1.73 -16.52 0.53
N GLN A 331 2.48 -16.40 -0.56
CA GLN A 331 1.99 -15.91 -1.83
C GLN A 331 2.48 -16.82 -2.94
N SER A 332 1.57 -17.28 -3.79
CA SER A 332 1.92 -18.15 -4.91
C SER A 332 2.03 -17.43 -6.26
N ASN A 333 1.76 -16.10 -6.28
CA ASN A 333 1.93 -15.31 -7.50
C ASN A 333 3.42 -15.23 -7.88
N PRO A 334 3.84 -15.76 -9.04
CA PRO A 334 5.24 -15.77 -9.45
C PRO A 334 5.79 -14.36 -9.74
N SER A 335 4.93 -13.35 -9.92
CA SER A 335 5.34 -11.96 -10.20
C SER A 335 6.13 -11.32 -9.06
N SER A 336 6.05 -11.85 -7.83
CA SER A 336 6.85 -11.36 -6.71
C SER A 336 8.36 -11.52 -6.92
N VAL A 337 8.78 -12.55 -7.66
CA VAL A 337 10.20 -12.81 -7.94
C VAL A 337 10.80 -11.74 -8.87
N PRO A 338 10.29 -11.52 -10.09
CA PRO A 338 10.81 -10.46 -10.94
C PRO A 338 10.68 -9.07 -10.29
N LEU A 339 9.61 -8.81 -9.52
CA LEU A 339 9.42 -7.55 -8.80
C LEU A 339 10.53 -7.31 -7.76
N TYR A 340 10.96 -8.35 -7.04
CA TYR A 340 12.07 -8.26 -6.08
C TYR A 340 13.37 -7.80 -6.78
N PHE A 341 13.74 -8.44 -7.88
CA PHE A 341 14.95 -8.07 -8.63
C PHE A 341 14.81 -6.70 -9.31
N LEU A 342 13.63 -6.38 -9.80
CA LEU A 342 13.33 -5.08 -10.41
C LEU A 342 13.46 -3.94 -9.38
N ALA A 343 12.92 -4.12 -8.18
CA ALA A 343 13.04 -3.16 -7.09
C ALA A 343 14.51 -3.01 -6.63
N LYS A 344 15.25 -4.12 -6.55
CA LYS A 344 16.68 -4.13 -6.21
C LYS A 344 17.50 -3.36 -7.23
N LEU A 345 17.27 -3.57 -8.52
CA LEU A 345 17.92 -2.83 -9.61
C LEU A 345 17.57 -1.34 -9.56
N ALA A 346 16.30 -0.99 -9.39
CA ALA A 346 15.86 0.39 -9.36
C ALA A 346 16.45 1.16 -8.16
N ARG A 347 16.57 0.51 -7.00
CA ARG A 347 17.11 1.12 -5.77
C ARG A 347 18.55 1.62 -5.92
N GLU A 348 19.32 1.09 -6.85
CA GLU A 348 20.69 1.56 -7.15
C GLU A 348 20.71 2.95 -7.81
N HIS A 349 19.58 3.40 -8.37
CA HIS A 349 19.52 4.59 -9.22
C HIS A 349 18.49 5.63 -8.78
N VAL A 350 17.36 5.18 -8.21
CA VAL A 350 16.25 6.04 -7.82
C VAL A 350 15.64 5.60 -6.49
N THR A 351 14.90 6.49 -5.85
CA THR A 351 14.20 6.20 -4.60
C THR A 351 12.74 5.82 -4.84
N VAL A 352 12.11 6.39 -5.88
CA VAL A 352 10.70 6.19 -6.23
C VAL A 352 10.59 5.69 -7.66
N VAL A 353 9.64 4.81 -7.91
CA VAL A 353 9.26 4.33 -9.25
C VAL A 353 7.75 4.35 -9.40
N LEU A 354 7.28 4.68 -10.60
CA LEU A 354 5.92 4.44 -11.03
C LEU A 354 5.84 3.12 -11.80
N SER A 355 4.69 2.49 -11.78
CA SER A 355 4.41 1.26 -12.53
C SER A 355 3.01 1.28 -13.16
N GLY A 356 2.73 0.34 -14.06
CA GLY A 356 1.41 0.10 -14.63
C GLY A 356 0.51 -0.82 -13.78
N GLU A 357 0.91 -1.16 -12.55
CA GLU A 357 0.15 -2.06 -11.68
C GLU A 357 -1.27 -1.54 -11.39
N GLY A 358 -2.25 -2.44 -11.45
CA GLY A 358 -3.66 -2.14 -11.26
C GLY A 358 -4.42 -1.78 -12.53
N ALA A 359 -3.74 -1.62 -13.67
CA ALA A 359 -4.38 -1.28 -14.94
C ALA A 359 -5.26 -2.43 -15.45
N ASP A 360 -4.79 -3.66 -15.38
CA ASP A 360 -5.57 -4.85 -15.77
C ASP A 360 -6.88 -4.98 -14.98
N GLU A 361 -6.86 -4.65 -13.69
CA GLU A 361 -8.04 -4.66 -12.83
C GLU A 361 -9.05 -3.58 -13.21
N ILE A 362 -8.58 -2.40 -13.60
CA ILE A 362 -9.42 -1.26 -13.96
C ILE A 362 -9.96 -1.40 -15.39
N PHE A 363 -9.11 -1.84 -16.34
CA PHE A 363 -9.41 -1.85 -17.76
C PHE A 363 -9.71 -3.26 -18.30
N ALA A 364 -9.89 -4.25 -17.41
CA ALA A 364 -10.21 -5.64 -17.77
C ALA A 364 -9.16 -6.27 -18.71
N GLY A 365 -7.87 -6.06 -18.42
CA GLY A 365 -6.74 -6.51 -19.24
C GLY A 365 -6.48 -8.03 -19.18
N TYR A 366 -6.97 -8.72 -18.14
CA TYR A 366 -6.76 -10.16 -18.00
C TYR A 366 -7.64 -10.98 -18.94
N GLU A 367 -7.07 -11.96 -19.61
CA GLU A 367 -7.80 -12.87 -20.52
C GLU A 367 -8.96 -13.61 -19.84
N TRP A 368 -8.83 -13.95 -18.55
CA TRP A 368 -9.88 -14.64 -17.80
C TRP A 368 -11.11 -13.79 -17.44
N TYR A 369 -11.06 -12.46 -17.66
CA TYR A 369 -12.24 -11.62 -17.59
C TYR A 369 -13.18 -11.84 -18.78
N ALA A 370 -12.66 -12.36 -19.90
CA ALA A 370 -13.47 -12.70 -21.04
C ALA A 370 -14.20 -14.03 -20.80
N ASP A 371 -15.49 -14.06 -21.14
CA ASP A 371 -16.25 -15.29 -21.11
C ASP A 371 -15.67 -16.34 -22.08
N THR A 372 -15.38 -17.51 -21.57
CA THR A 372 -15.04 -18.64 -22.45
C THR A 372 -16.19 -18.93 -23.43
N PRO A 373 -15.93 -19.55 -24.60
CA PRO A 373 -16.99 -19.92 -25.54
C PRO A 373 -18.09 -20.80 -24.91
N ALA A 374 -17.72 -21.64 -23.91
CA ALA A 374 -18.68 -22.44 -23.15
C ALA A 374 -19.56 -21.55 -22.26
N MET A 375 -18.98 -20.56 -21.56
CA MET A 375 -19.70 -19.61 -20.72
C MET A 375 -20.63 -18.73 -21.56
N GLN A 376 -20.19 -18.27 -22.72
CA GLN A 376 -21.03 -17.50 -23.64
C GLN A 376 -22.26 -18.29 -24.10
N LYS A 377 -22.08 -19.61 -24.43
CA LYS A 377 -23.18 -20.51 -24.76
C LYS A 377 -24.11 -20.72 -23.57
N PHE A 378 -23.56 -20.92 -22.36
CA PHE A 378 -24.33 -21.07 -21.13
C PHE A 378 -25.15 -19.83 -20.82
N LYS A 379 -24.58 -18.62 -20.96
CA LYS A 379 -25.28 -17.34 -20.75
C LYS A 379 -26.45 -17.12 -21.71
N LYS A 380 -26.46 -17.72 -22.91
CA LYS A 380 -27.54 -17.69 -23.89
C LYS A 380 -28.73 -18.60 -23.53
N LEU A 381 -28.56 -19.54 -22.59
CA LEU A 381 -29.66 -20.41 -22.15
C LEU A 381 -30.68 -19.62 -21.34
N PRO A 382 -31.98 -19.99 -21.41
CA PRO A 382 -33.01 -19.44 -20.55
C PRO A 382 -32.63 -19.55 -19.06
N ARG A 383 -33.05 -18.55 -18.26
CA ARG A 383 -32.68 -18.46 -16.84
C ARG A 383 -33.04 -19.73 -16.04
N ALA A 384 -34.17 -20.38 -16.38
CA ALA A 384 -34.60 -21.63 -15.73
C ALA A 384 -33.61 -22.77 -15.97
N LEU A 385 -33.09 -22.93 -17.20
CA LEU A 385 -32.10 -23.96 -17.54
C LEU A 385 -30.75 -23.68 -16.89
N ARG A 386 -30.33 -22.40 -16.81
CA ARG A 386 -29.11 -22.03 -16.10
C ARG A 386 -29.17 -22.35 -14.61
N ARG A 387 -30.33 -22.09 -13.97
CA ARG A 387 -30.55 -22.45 -12.56
C ARG A 387 -30.57 -23.95 -12.34
N ALA A 388 -31.22 -24.73 -13.24
CA ALA A 388 -31.22 -26.18 -13.15
C ALA A 388 -29.82 -26.76 -13.28
N ALA A 389 -29.00 -26.27 -14.23
CA ALA A 389 -27.62 -26.69 -14.38
C ALA A 389 -26.77 -26.35 -13.15
N ALA A 390 -26.91 -25.14 -12.58
CA ALA A 390 -26.17 -24.73 -11.37
C ALA A 390 -26.59 -25.51 -10.09
N ALA A 391 -27.73 -26.20 -10.10
CA ALA A 391 -28.14 -27.04 -8.97
C ALA A 391 -27.57 -28.48 -9.04
N VAL A 392 -26.91 -28.85 -10.14
CA VAL A 392 -26.31 -30.18 -10.35
C VAL A 392 -24.79 -30.15 -10.07
N PHE A 393 -24.17 -28.97 -10.09
CA PHE A 393 -22.79 -28.71 -9.73
C PHE A 393 -22.68 -27.94 -8.42
#